data_9170ba7f3f692734444b6fe0739dd017
#
_entry.id   9170ba7f3f692734444b6fe0739dd017
#
_cell.length_a   1.000
_cell.length_b   1.000
_cell.length_c   1.000
_cell.angle_alpha   90.00
_cell.angle_beta   90.00
_cell.angle_gamma   90.00
#
_symmetry.space_group_name_H-M   'P 1'
#
loop_
_entity.id
_entity.type
_entity.pdbx_description
1 polymer ?
#
loop_
_entity_poly.entity_id
_entity_poly.type
_entity_poly.pdbx_seq_one_letter_code
_entity_poly.pdbx_strand_id
1 'polypeptide(L)'
;MDNLFKDKKQIEELINQADDKSETKNLTQQFDKLKQTRTPFYLTATELEQILAWKLRTQFGRQIKIRLNNTEENIQLITNTAFLLTHKNKDIETALKLKSLTLLYGVEIPVASSILTLCYPKNYSVIDFRNWRQIFKPSTKKTYYTTNEYNDYLKRIKYLANKFNFTTQQIDMAIWQKDINENG
;
A
#
# COMPACT_ATOMS: atom_id res chain seq x y z
N MET A 1 12.51 5.69 18.11
CA MET A 1 11.29 5.42 17.31
C MET A 1 10.03 6.05 17.91
N ASP A 2 10.06 6.44 19.15
CA ASP A 2 8.87 6.81 19.91
C ASP A 2 8.29 8.22 19.63
N ASN A 3 8.92 9.02 18.77
CA ASN A 3 8.56 10.43 18.58
C ASN A 3 8.03 10.79 17.17
N LEU A 4 7.56 9.83 16.37
CA LEU A 4 7.00 10.17 15.04
C LEU A 4 5.69 10.95 15.19
N PHE A 5 4.85 10.55 16.12
CA PHE A 5 3.62 11.23 16.52
C PHE A 5 3.61 11.48 18.03
N LYS A 6 3.10 12.64 18.42
CA LYS A 6 2.96 13.02 19.84
C LYS A 6 1.84 12.21 20.51
N ASP A 7 0.70 12.15 19.85
CA ASP A 7 -0.53 11.52 20.39
C ASP A 7 -1.47 11.10 19.25
N LYS A 8 -2.59 10.50 19.64
CA LYS A 8 -3.66 10.05 18.74
C LYS A 8 -4.30 11.21 17.98
N LYS A 9 -4.48 12.37 18.63
CA LYS A 9 -5.13 13.54 18.04
C LYS A 9 -4.34 14.06 16.85
N GLN A 10 -3.02 14.12 16.96
CA GLN A 10 -2.15 14.51 15.84
C GLN A 10 -2.33 13.59 14.63
N ILE A 11 -2.45 12.28 14.84
CA ILE A 11 -2.70 11.32 13.75
C ILE A 11 -4.04 11.59 13.09
N GLU A 12 -5.09 11.81 13.87
CA GLU A 12 -6.44 12.14 13.37
C GLU A 12 -6.44 13.45 12.56
N GLU A 13 -5.74 14.48 13.02
CA GLU A 13 -5.58 15.75 12.31
C GLU A 13 -4.88 15.56 10.97
N LEU A 14 -3.79 14.80 10.92
CA LEU A 14 -3.07 14.51 9.69
C LEU A 14 -3.93 13.71 8.69
N ILE A 15 -4.65 12.69 9.15
CA ILE A 15 -5.58 11.93 8.30
C ILE A 15 -6.68 12.85 7.74
N ASN A 16 -7.16 13.80 8.55
CA ASN A 16 -8.20 14.73 8.09
C ASN A 16 -7.70 15.75 7.07
N GLN A 17 -6.42 16.06 7.05
CA GLN A 17 -5.78 16.95 6.08
C GLN A 17 -5.48 16.26 4.74
N ALA A 18 -5.45 14.91 4.70
CA ALA A 18 -5.08 14.18 3.50
C ALA A 18 -6.14 14.34 2.39
N ASP A 19 -5.73 14.87 1.25
CA ASP A 19 -6.61 15.13 0.09
C ASP A 19 -7.29 13.87 -0.46
N ASP A 20 -6.61 12.72 -0.35
CA ASP A 20 -7.11 11.45 -0.87
C ASP A 20 -7.92 10.62 0.14
N LYS A 21 -8.20 11.15 1.32
CA LYS A 21 -8.92 10.45 2.38
C LYS A 21 -10.24 9.82 1.90
N SER A 22 -11.04 10.59 1.16
CA SER A 22 -12.34 10.12 0.68
C SER A 22 -12.19 9.05 -0.39
N GLU A 23 -11.26 9.22 -1.34
CA GLU A 23 -10.99 8.25 -2.39
C GLU A 23 -10.45 6.93 -1.81
N THR A 24 -9.48 7.01 -0.89
CA THR A 24 -8.93 5.86 -0.18
C THR A 24 -10.01 5.10 0.58
N LYS A 25 -10.91 5.80 1.28
CA LYS A 25 -12.05 5.18 1.97
C LYS A 25 -12.98 4.46 1.00
N ASN A 26 -13.32 5.09 -0.12
CA ASN A 26 -14.20 4.50 -1.12
C ASN A 26 -13.60 3.22 -1.73
N LEU A 27 -12.31 3.25 -2.11
CA LEU A 27 -11.61 2.08 -2.65
C LEU A 27 -11.52 0.94 -1.64
N THR A 28 -11.16 1.22 -0.39
CA THR A 28 -11.10 0.19 0.65
C THR A 28 -12.46 -0.44 0.91
N GLN A 29 -13.53 0.34 0.94
CA GLN A 29 -14.90 -0.17 1.10
C GLN A 29 -15.36 -0.99 -0.12
N GLN A 30 -15.00 -0.57 -1.34
CA GLN A 30 -15.26 -1.33 -2.55
C GLN A 30 -14.62 -2.73 -2.48
N PHE A 31 -13.31 -2.80 -2.16
CA PHE A 31 -12.61 -4.07 -2.08
C PHE A 31 -13.07 -4.94 -0.91
N ASP A 32 -13.50 -4.34 0.20
CA ASP A 32 -14.12 -5.10 1.30
C ASP A 32 -15.44 -5.78 0.86
N LYS A 33 -16.28 -5.09 0.10
CA LYS A 33 -17.50 -5.69 -0.48
C LYS A 33 -17.16 -6.79 -1.48
N LEU A 34 -16.19 -6.56 -2.37
CA LEU A 34 -15.79 -7.54 -3.38
C LEU A 34 -15.23 -8.83 -2.74
N LYS A 35 -14.49 -8.73 -1.65
CA LYS A 35 -14.03 -9.92 -0.90
C LYS A 35 -15.17 -10.75 -0.32
N GLN A 36 -16.32 -10.13 -0.02
CA GLN A 36 -17.51 -10.84 0.49
C GLN A 36 -18.32 -11.49 -0.62
N THR A 37 -18.29 -10.95 -1.84
CA THR A 37 -19.13 -11.36 -2.95
C THR A 37 -18.41 -12.14 -4.05
N ARG A 38 -17.07 -12.09 -4.07
CA ARG A 38 -16.23 -12.75 -5.08
C ARG A 38 -15.30 -13.78 -4.42
N THR A 39 -15.60 -15.05 -4.59
CA THR A 39 -14.81 -16.17 -4.06
C THR A 39 -14.40 -17.09 -5.19
N PRO A 40 -13.09 -17.31 -5.42
CA PRO A 40 -11.95 -16.66 -4.76
C PRO A 40 -11.82 -15.17 -5.12
N PHE A 41 -11.26 -14.37 -4.21
CA PHE A 41 -11.06 -12.94 -4.44
C PHE A 41 -9.89 -12.68 -5.40
N TYR A 42 -10.10 -11.84 -6.40
CA TYR A 42 -9.13 -11.36 -7.37
C TYR A 42 -9.48 -9.94 -7.81
N LEU A 43 -8.59 -9.28 -8.53
CA LEU A 43 -8.84 -7.99 -9.18
C LEU A 43 -9.08 -8.18 -10.68
N THR A 44 -9.99 -7.39 -11.24
CA THR A 44 -10.14 -7.18 -12.67
C THR A 44 -9.16 -6.11 -13.17
N ALA A 45 -8.98 -5.98 -14.49
CA ALA A 45 -8.16 -4.93 -15.09
C ALA A 45 -8.66 -3.54 -14.66
N THR A 46 -9.97 -3.30 -14.66
CA THR A 46 -10.57 -2.04 -14.22
C THR A 46 -10.24 -1.73 -12.76
N GLU A 47 -10.34 -2.70 -11.87
CA GLU A 47 -10.03 -2.54 -10.44
C GLU A 47 -8.53 -2.29 -10.20
N LEU A 48 -7.67 -2.98 -10.95
CA LEU A 48 -6.23 -2.73 -10.91
C LEU A 48 -5.91 -1.30 -11.39
N GLU A 49 -6.49 -0.85 -12.50
CA GLU A 49 -6.29 0.52 -13.00
C GLU A 49 -6.81 1.58 -12.01
N GLN A 50 -7.88 1.34 -11.27
CA GLN A 50 -8.32 2.23 -10.19
C GLN A 50 -7.26 2.38 -9.10
N ILE A 51 -6.65 1.27 -8.66
CA ILE A 51 -5.55 1.29 -7.68
C ILE A 51 -4.34 2.05 -8.23
N LEU A 52 -3.99 1.79 -9.49
CA LEU A 52 -2.85 2.45 -10.16
C LEU A 52 -3.09 3.95 -10.33
N ALA A 53 -4.30 4.37 -10.70
CA ALA A 53 -4.66 5.79 -10.79
C ALA A 53 -4.52 6.47 -9.43
N TRP A 54 -5.06 5.86 -8.38
CA TRP A 54 -4.91 6.34 -7.01
C TRP A 54 -3.45 6.45 -6.59
N LYS A 55 -2.63 5.43 -6.87
CA LYS A 55 -1.22 5.40 -6.44
C LYS A 55 -0.32 6.32 -7.24
N LEU A 56 -0.47 6.35 -8.55
CA LEU A 56 0.46 7.02 -9.45
C LEU A 56 0.11 8.49 -9.71
N ARG A 57 -1.15 8.89 -9.49
CA ARG A 57 -1.58 10.29 -9.63
C ARG A 57 -1.16 10.89 -10.98
N THR A 58 -0.47 12.00 -10.96
CA THR A 58 0.07 12.66 -12.16
C THR A 58 1.04 11.81 -12.96
N GLN A 59 1.58 10.73 -12.39
CA GLN A 59 2.50 9.79 -13.06
C GLN A 59 1.77 8.61 -13.71
N PHE A 60 0.46 8.52 -13.58
CA PHE A 60 -0.36 7.40 -14.06
C PHE A 60 -0.11 7.06 -15.55
N GLY A 61 0.08 8.07 -16.40
CA GLY A 61 0.33 7.88 -17.83
C GLY A 61 1.72 7.34 -18.21
N ARG A 62 2.73 7.42 -17.32
CA ARG A 62 4.13 7.14 -17.67
C ARG A 62 4.41 5.72 -18.13
N GLN A 63 3.70 4.73 -17.63
CA GLN A 63 3.94 3.31 -17.90
C GLN A 63 2.74 2.63 -18.57
N ILE A 64 1.82 3.39 -19.14
CA ILE A 64 0.60 2.82 -19.71
C ILE A 64 0.89 1.74 -20.76
N LYS A 65 1.87 1.97 -21.65
CA LYS A 65 2.25 0.99 -22.69
C LYS A 65 2.77 -0.33 -22.10
N ILE A 66 3.45 -0.28 -20.95
CA ILE A 66 3.95 -1.48 -20.27
C ILE A 66 2.77 -2.21 -19.60
N ARG A 67 1.88 -1.47 -18.94
CA ARG A 67 0.71 -2.04 -18.24
C ARG A 67 -0.30 -2.70 -19.18
N LEU A 68 -0.43 -2.21 -20.41
CA LEU A 68 -1.30 -2.80 -21.45
C LEU A 68 -0.91 -4.24 -21.84
N ASN A 69 0.29 -4.72 -21.45
CA ASN A 69 0.67 -6.12 -21.60
C ASN A 69 0.02 -7.05 -20.55
N ASN A 70 -0.62 -6.51 -19.52
CA ASN A 70 -1.39 -7.30 -18.56
C ASN A 70 -2.74 -7.67 -19.17
N THR A 71 -2.96 -8.94 -19.44
CA THR A 71 -4.28 -9.44 -19.84
C THR A 71 -5.20 -9.54 -18.62
N GLU A 72 -6.51 -9.48 -18.83
CA GLU A 72 -7.50 -9.69 -17.77
C GLU A 72 -7.28 -11.01 -17.02
N GLU A 73 -7.01 -12.10 -17.74
CA GLU A 73 -6.74 -13.42 -17.18
C GLU A 73 -5.49 -13.41 -16.28
N ASN A 74 -4.38 -12.79 -16.73
CA ASN A 74 -3.15 -12.70 -15.94
C ASN A 74 -3.35 -11.88 -14.67
N ILE A 75 -4.09 -10.77 -14.75
CA ILE A 75 -4.42 -9.94 -13.59
C ILE A 75 -5.20 -10.75 -12.56
N GLN A 76 -6.25 -11.43 -12.99
CA GLN A 76 -7.07 -12.28 -12.11
C GLN A 76 -6.26 -13.41 -11.48
N LEU A 77 -5.48 -14.14 -12.27
CA LEU A 77 -4.66 -15.25 -11.80
C LEU A 77 -3.61 -14.79 -10.78
N ILE A 78 -2.84 -13.74 -11.12
CA ILE A 78 -1.74 -13.25 -10.28
C ILE A 78 -2.27 -12.66 -8.97
N THR A 79 -3.32 -11.84 -9.04
CA THR A 79 -3.89 -11.22 -7.84
C THR A 79 -4.57 -12.25 -6.95
N ASN A 80 -5.31 -13.21 -7.51
CA ASN A 80 -5.89 -14.32 -6.76
C ASN A 80 -4.80 -15.13 -6.06
N THR A 81 -3.75 -15.53 -6.80
CA THR A 81 -2.62 -16.28 -6.22
C THR A 81 -1.99 -15.51 -5.07
N ALA A 82 -1.69 -14.22 -5.26
CA ALA A 82 -1.11 -13.38 -4.22
C ALA A 82 -2.00 -13.29 -2.96
N PHE A 83 -3.31 -13.18 -3.13
CA PHE A 83 -4.23 -13.06 -2.01
C PHE A 83 -4.42 -14.37 -1.24
N LEU A 84 -4.37 -15.51 -1.91
CA LEU A 84 -4.49 -16.84 -1.31
C LEU A 84 -3.23 -17.32 -0.59
N LEU A 85 -2.04 -16.78 -0.94
CA LEU A 85 -0.80 -17.17 -0.29
C LEU A 85 -0.88 -16.97 1.23
N THR A 86 -0.59 -18.02 1.97
CA THR A 86 -0.50 -18.02 3.42
C THR A 86 0.77 -18.72 3.88
N HIS A 87 1.38 -18.22 4.95
CA HIS A 87 2.56 -18.85 5.55
C HIS A 87 2.58 -18.59 7.05
N LYS A 88 3.10 -19.55 7.85
CA LYS A 88 3.26 -19.39 9.30
C LYS A 88 4.14 -18.21 9.69
N ASN A 89 5.21 -17.97 8.93
CA ASN A 89 6.03 -16.77 9.05
C ASN A 89 5.45 -15.64 8.20
N LYS A 90 5.00 -14.57 8.85
CA LYS A 90 4.32 -13.45 8.19
C LYS A 90 5.25 -12.58 7.33
N ASP A 91 6.55 -12.56 7.60
CA ASP A 91 7.52 -11.89 6.75
C ASP A 91 7.67 -12.61 5.39
N ILE A 92 7.70 -13.96 5.43
CA ILE A 92 7.74 -14.79 4.23
C ILE A 92 6.42 -14.64 3.45
N GLU A 93 5.28 -14.73 4.13
CA GLU A 93 3.97 -14.53 3.49
C GLU A 93 3.91 -13.19 2.75
N THR A 94 4.30 -12.12 3.41
CA THR A 94 4.31 -10.77 2.84
C THR A 94 5.25 -10.69 1.63
N ALA A 95 6.46 -11.24 1.74
CA ALA A 95 7.41 -11.26 0.64
C ALA A 95 6.91 -12.04 -0.58
N LEU A 96 6.25 -13.18 -0.36
CA LEU A 96 5.66 -13.99 -1.43
C LEU A 96 4.51 -13.25 -2.12
N LYS A 97 3.60 -12.62 -1.36
CA LYS A 97 2.51 -11.81 -1.91
C LYS A 97 3.03 -10.67 -2.78
N LEU A 98 4.00 -9.92 -2.28
CA LEU A 98 4.61 -8.81 -3.04
C LEU A 98 5.27 -9.31 -4.32
N LYS A 99 6.09 -10.37 -4.24
CA LYS A 99 6.76 -10.95 -5.40
C LYS A 99 5.76 -11.48 -6.44
N SER A 100 4.67 -12.10 -6.01
CA SER A 100 3.62 -12.54 -6.95
C SER A 100 3.02 -11.34 -7.69
N LEU A 101 2.70 -10.26 -6.98
CA LEU A 101 2.13 -9.06 -7.60
C LEU A 101 3.11 -8.36 -8.56
N THR A 102 4.44 -8.45 -8.32
CA THR A 102 5.43 -7.88 -9.25
C THR A 102 5.59 -8.66 -10.54
N LEU A 103 4.90 -9.78 -10.73
CA LEU A 103 4.76 -10.44 -12.03
C LEU A 103 3.87 -9.65 -13.01
N LEU A 104 3.04 -8.75 -12.50
CA LEU A 104 2.27 -7.83 -13.34
C LEU A 104 3.20 -6.76 -13.93
N TYR A 105 3.07 -6.52 -15.22
CA TYR A 105 3.83 -5.48 -15.91
C TYR A 105 3.56 -4.09 -15.30
N GLY A 106 4.63 -3.36 -14.99
CA GLY A 106 4.52 -2.02 -14.37
C GLY A 106 4.23 -2.03 -12.87
N VAL A 107 4.27 -3.20 -12.23
CA VAL A 107 4.06 -3.35 -10.78
C VAL A 107 5.37 -3.70 -10.08
N GLU A 108 5.98 -2.69 -9.47
CA GLU A 108 7.11 -2.83 -8.55
C GLU A 108 6.64 -2.85 -7.08
N ILE A 109 7.52 -3.09 -6.12
CA ILE A 109 7.18 -3.17 -4.69
C ILE A 109 6.31 -2.01 -4.19
N PRO A 110 6.53 -0.73 -4.53
CA PRO A 110 5.65 0.36 -4.12
C PRO A 110 4.21 0.22 -4.62
N VAL A 111 4.03 -0.23 -5.86
CA VAL A 111 2.70 -0.47 -6.45
C VAL A 111 2.07 -1.74 -5.86
N ALA A 112 2.83 -2.82 -5.75
CA ALA A 112 2.37 -4.06 -5.12
C ALA A 112 1.90 -3.83 -3.67
N SER A 113 2.62 -2.99 -2.91
CA SER A 113 2.22 -2.61 -1.56
C SER A 113 0.90 -1.83 -1.53
N SER A 114 0.63 -1.02 -2.55
CA SER A 114 -0.63 -0.28 -2.67
C SER A 114 -1.82 -1.21 -2.92
N ILE A 115 -1.64 -2.22 -3.78
CA ILE A 115 -2.64 -3.27 -4.01
C ILE A 115 -2.98 -3.97 -2.69
N LEU A 116 -1.96 -4.42 -1.96
CA LEU A 116 -2.17 -5.07 -0.66
C LEU A 116 -2.82 -4.15 0.36
N THR A 117 -2.43 -2.87 0.41
CA THR A 117 -2.96 -1.91 1.39
C THR A 117 -4.43 -1.61 1.15
N LEU A 118 -4.84 -1.36 -0.09
CA LEU A 118 -6.24 -1.05 -0.40
C LEU A 118 -7.15 -2.28 -0.22
N CYS A 119 -6.65 -3.48 -0.56
CA CYS A 119 -7.40 -4.71 -0.35
C CYS A 119 -7.41 -5.20 1.12
N TYR A 120 -6.37 -4.90 1.90
CA TYR A 120 -6.19 -5.37 3.28
C TYR A 120 -5.65 -4.25 4.20
N PRO A 121 -6.43 -3.18 4.44
CA PRO A 121 -5.97 -1.94 5.09
C PRO A 121 -5.56 -2.09 6.55
N LYS A 122 -5.91 -3.20 7.19
CA LYS A 122 -5.49 -3.53 8.56
C LYS A 122 -4.14 -4.24 8.64
N ASN A 123 -3.65 -4.76 7.50
CA ASN A 123 -2.51 -5.68 7.48
C ASN A 123 -1.29 -5.12 6.76
N TYR A 124 -1.50 -4.24 5.78
CA TYR A 124 -0.47 -3.71 4.89
C TYR A 124 -0.47 -2.19 4.87
N SER A 125 0.60 -1.62 4.36
CA SER A 125 0.85 -0.18 4.27
C SER A 125 1.62 0.11 2.99
N VAL A 126 1.40 1.26 2.38
CA VAL A 126 2.10 1.65 1.16
C VAL A 126 3.52 2.07 1.47
N ILE A 127 4.50 1.50 0.76
CA ILE A 127 5.87 1.97 0.83
C ILE A 127 6.14 2.94 -0.31
N ASP A 128 6.60 4.13 0.03
CA ASP A 128 7.12 5.10 -0.92
C ASP A 128 8.23 5.96 -0.28
N PHE A 129 8.80 6.90 -1.05
CA PHE A 129 9.91 7.69 -0.56
C PHE A 129 9.54 8.63 0.59
N ARG A 130 8.28 9.11 0.66
CA ARG A 130 7.82 10.00 1.73
C ARG A 130 7.70 9.24 3.05
N ASN A 131 7.01 8.11 3.04
CA ASN A 131 6.84 7.26 4.20
C ASN A 131 8.17 6.66 4.65
N TRP A 132 9.01 6.24 3.72
CA TRP A 132 10.36 5.77 4.02
C TRP A 132 11.20 6.85 4.68
N ARG A 133 11.18 8.09 4.16
CA ARG A 133 11.92 9.22 4.71
C ARG A 133 11.53 9.52 6.15
N GLN A 134 10.24 9.51 6.45
CA GLN A 134 9.76 9.77 7.82
C GLN A 134 10.17 8.66 8.80
N ILE A 135 10.19 7.41 8.38
CA ILE A 135 10.51 6.26 9.24
C ILE A 135 12.02 6.05 9.44
N PHE A 136 12.80 6.16 8.37
CA PHE A 136 14.22 5.77 8.38
C PHE A 136 15.21 6.95 8.26
N LYS A 137 14.73 8.14 7.90
CA LYS A 137 15.52 9.38 7.75
C LYS A 137 16.80 9.17 6.92
N PRO A 138 16.71 8.59 5.70
CA PRO A 138 17.88 8.37 4.86
C PRO A 138 18.46 9.71 4.37
N SER A 139 19.75 9.74 4.07
CA SER A 139 20.44 10.91 3.51
C SER A 139 20.07 11.21 2.06
N THR A 140 19.54 10.22 1.33
CA THR A 140 19.18 10.35 -0.09
C THR A 140 17.78 9.81 -0.36
N LYS A 141 17.16 10.33 -1.44
CA LYS A 141 15.83 9.84 -1.88
C LYS A 141 15.92 8.40 -2.35
N LYS A 142 15.10 7.54 -1.73
CA LYS A 142 15.00 6.13 -2.09
C LYS A 142 13.75 5.89 -2.94
N THR A 143 13.94 5.18 -4.05
CA THR A 143 12.86 4.87 -5.02
C THR A 143 12.69 3.38 -5.30
N TYR A 144 13.67 2.57 -4.96
CA TYR A 144 13.65 1.11 -5.08
C TYR A 144 13.65 0.45 -3.71
N TYR A 145 12.86 -0.62 -3.54
CA TYR A 145 12.70 -1.34 -2.27
C TYR A 145 12.75 -2.83 -2.49
N THR A 146 13.40 -3.53 -1.57
CA THR A 146 13.37 -4.99 -1.47
C THR A 146 12.21 -5.44 -0.58
N THR A 147 11.85 -6.72 -0.67
CA THR A 147 10.85 -7.31 0.23
C THR A 147 11.27 -7.30 1.69
N ASN A 148 12.58 -7.41 1.98
CA ASN A 148 13.10 -7.33 3.35
C ASN A 148 12.93 -5.92 3.92
N GLU A 149 13.27 -4.90 3.15
CA GLU A 149 13.05 -3.50 3.54
C GLU A 149 11.58 -3.19 3.74
N TYR A 150 10.72 -3.75 2.88
CA TYR A 150 9.27 -3.63 3.08
C TYR A 150 8.82 -4.28 4.39
N ASN A 151 9.31 -5.47 4.72
CA ASN A 151 8.99 -6.14 5.98
C ASN A 151 9.43 -5.32 7.20
N ASP A 152 10.63 -4.74 7.16
CA ASP A 152 11.12 -3.88 8.24
C ASP A 152 10.29 -2.59 8.38
N TYR A 153 9.91 -2.00 7.25
CA TYR A 153 8.99 -0.87 7.20
C TYR A 153 7.61 -1.25 7.80
N LEU A 154 7.02 -2.35 7.33
CA LEU A 154 5.69 -2.79 7.77
C LEU A 154 5.64 -3.11 9.28
N LYS A 155 6.72 -3.68 9.85
CA LYS A 155 6.82 -3.90 11.31
C LYS A 155 6.70 -2.59 12.08
N ARG A 156 7.35 -1.54 11.59
CA ARG A 156 7.30 -0.21 12.22
C ARG A 156 5.91 0.41 12.14
N ILE A 157 5.26 0.28 10.98
CA ILE A 157 3.88 0.75 10.79
C ILE A 157 2.93 -0.02 11.71
N LYS A 158 3.03 -1.35 11.79
CA LYS A 158 2.20 -2.18 12.69
C LYS A 158 2.40 -1.83 14.16
N TYR A 159 3.63 -1.55 14.56
CA TYR A 159 3.91 -1.06 15.92
C TYR A 159 3.13 0.24 16.21
N LEU A 160 3.20 1.22 15.31
CA LEU A 160 2.48 2.49 15.47
C LEU A 160 0.96 2.29 15.43
N ALA A 161 0.48 1.46 14.52
CA ALA A 161 -0.94 1.12 14.39
C ALA A 161 -1.51 0.54 15.70
N ASN A 162 -0.80 -0.40 16.29
CA ASN A 162 -1.18 -1.01 17.56
C ASN A 162 -1.07 -0.01 18.72
N LYS A 163 0.01 0.78 18.78
CA LYS A 163 0.25 1.77 19.85
C LYS A 163 -0.88 2.81 19.92
N PHE A 164 -1.37 3.27 18.77
CA PHE A 164 -2.36 4.36 18.70
C PHE A 164 -3.78 3.89 18.37
N ASN A 165 -3.98 2.58 18.18
CA ASN A 165 -5.26 1.97 17.82
C ASN A 165 -5.84 2.49 16.49
N PHE A 166 -5.02 2.42 15.42
CA PHE A 166 -5.38 2.69 14.05
C PHE A 166 -5.10 1.48 13.15
N THR A 167 -5.61 1.50 11.91
CA THR A 167 -5.18 0.56 10.88
C THR A 167 -3.79 0.94 10.35
N THR A 168 -3.09 -0.03 9.75
CA THR A 168 -1.80 0.25 9.08
C THR A 168 -1.94 1.27 7.97
N GLN A 169 -3.06 1.24 7.22
CA GLN A 169 -3.37 2.20 6.16
C GLN A 169 -3.60 3.62 6.72
N GLN A 170 -4.26 3.77 7.88
CA GLN A 170 -4.45 5.08 8.51
C GLN A 170 -3.13 5.67 9.00
N ILE A 171 -2.26 4.87 9.59
CA ILE A 171 -0.90 5.30 9.97
C ILE A 171 -0.08 5.72 8.75
N ASP A 172 -0.16 4.95 7.67
CA ASP A 172 0.45 5.26 6.37
C ASP A 172 0.04 6.65 5.86
N MET A 173 -1.27 6.92 5.81
CA MET A 173 -1.82 8.20 5.39
C MET A 173 -1.35 9.35 6.28
N ALA A 174 -1.31 9.17 7.60
CA ALA A 174 -0.84 10.18 8.53
C ALA A 174 0.66 10.49 8.33
N ILE A 175 1.49 9.46 8.09
CA ILE A 175 2.92 9.64 7.83
C ILE A 175 3.13 10.39 6.52
N TRP A 176 2.40 10.02 5.47
CA TRP A 176 2.47 10.65 4.16
C TRP A 176 2.08 12.13 4.23
N GLN A 177 0.99 12.46 4.93
CA GLN A 177 0.56 13.84 5.13
C GLN A 177 1.55 14.64 5.98
N LYS A 178 2.10 14.03 7.04
CA LYS A 178 3.16 14.64 7.84
C LYS A 178 4.37 15.02 6.98
N ASP A 179 4.77 14.12 6.08
CA ASP A 179 5.88 14.37 5.17
C ASP A 179 5.59 15.52 4.20
N ILE A 180 4.37 15.65 3.70
CA ILE A 180 3.95 16.80 2.88
C ILE A 180 4.06 18.08 3.66
N ASN A 181 3.57 18.13 4.89
CA ASN A 181 3.59 19.32 5.72
C ASN A 181 5.02 19.79 6.05
N GLU A 182 5.97 18.86 6.16
CA GLU A 182 7.36 19.16 6.54
C GLU A 182 8.30 19.40 5.34
N ASN A 183 8.00 18.80 4.18
CA ASN A 183 8.94 18.73 3.06
C ASN A 183 8.29 18.95 1.67
N GLY A 184 6.97 19.16 1.65
CA GLY A 184 6.13 19.28 0.45
C GLY A 184 6.15 20.53 -0.22
#